data_ac81b293b3fd4130ca993b498baff3af
#
_entry.id   ac81b293b3fd4130ca993b498baff3af
#
_cell.length_a   1.000
_cell.length_b   1.000
_cell.length_c   1.000
_cell.angle_alpha   90.00
_cell.angle_beta   90.00
_cell.angle_gamma   90.00
#
_symmetry.space_group_name_H-M   'P 1'
#
loop_
_entity.id
_entity.type
_entity.pdbx_description
1 polymer ?
#
loop_
_entity_poly.entity_id
_entity_poly.type
_entity_poly.pdbx_seq_one_letter_code
_entity_poly.pdbx_strand_id
1 'polypeptide(L)'
;MERKYFPGLNAEEFQHPLDREALKSLMKVKGFDFLTKKVLEWGLERVVRLKLLSSGLKVTERQCPSIYRVFMDCCEILDVREPPDLFIESGGANAYTTGYTKPAVVVTTGLVNIMEEDELYFIFGHELGHVLYMMMARHIGQIMEWIGQMTLGAGKLVGKGVELALLEWSRKAEFSADRAGLIAAQSEEAALSAFMKLMVPARRVWNEVDKGEILRQAEEFDRVSRSDLLMRLYRVYYGLGMTHPWIVLRVREAVSWAYSPQYKSILSRGVSREEAEKAREKRAMGPACPWCGSPIRPGDRFCRFCGRPLTS
;
A
#
# COMPACT_ATOMS: atom_id res chain seq x y z
N MET A 1 9.92 7.82 20.47
CA MET A 1 10.80 6.63 20.29
C MET A 1 11.62 6.88 19.03
N GLU A 2 12.93 6.59 19.04
CA GLU A 2 13.75 6.69 17.83
C GLU A 2 13.38 5.55 16.88
N ARG A 3 13.01 5.90 15.62
CA ARG A 3 12.60 4.91 14.62
C ARG A 3 13.81 4.23 14.00
N LYS A 4 13.64 2.98 13.63
CA LYS A 4 14.63 2.16 12.93
C LYS A 4 14.34 2.16 11.43
N TYR A 5 15.38 2.00 10.63
CA TYR A 5 15.34 1.97 9.19
C TYR A 5 15.76 0.58 8.68
N PHE A 6 15.18 0.15 7.58
CA PHE A 6 15.36 -1.23 7.09
C PHE A 6 15.95 -1.26 5.67
N PRO A 7 17.24 -0.89 5.51
CA PRO A 7 17.86 -0.86 4.21
C PRO A 7 17.85 -2.25 3.57
N GLY A 8 17.29 -2.37 2.35
CA GLY A 8 17.12 -3.63 1.63
C GLY A 8 15.87 -4.39 2.00
N LEU A 9 14.94 -3.77 2.73
CA LEU A 9 13.64 -4.40 3.00
C LEU A 9 12.96 -4.78 1.68
N ASN A 10 12.61 -6.06 1.56
CA ASN A 10 11.88 -6.57 0.42
C ASN A 10 10.40 -6.74 0.80
N ALA A 11 9.52 -6.29 -0.08
CA ALA A 11 8.08 -6.43 0.10
C ALA A 11 7.64 -7.88 0.37
N GLU A 12 8.31 -8.88 -0.22
CA GLU A 12 8.03 -10.30 0.03
C GLU A 12 8.20 -10.72 1.49
N GLU A 13 9.00 -9.97 2.27
CA GLU A 13 9.29 -10.29 3.66
C GLU A 13 8.12 -10.00 4.59
N PHE A 14 7.25 -9.05 4.23
CA PHE A 14 6.05 -8.74 4.99
C PHE A 14 4.74 -9.11 4.27
N GLN A 15 4.83 -9.70 3.06
CA GLN A 15 3.65 -10.11 2.30
C GLN A 15 2.76 -11.09 3.07
N HIS A 16 1.47 -10.77 3.12
CA HIS A 16 0.49 -11.67 3.71
C HIS A 16 0.29 -12.92 2.84
N PRO A 17 0.22 -14.15 3.42
CA PRO A 17 0.04 -15.38 2.64
C PRO A 17 -1.17 -15.36 1.71
N LEU A 18 -2.31 -14.84 2.16
CA LEU A 18 -3.54 -14.73 1.36
C LEU A 18 -3.38 -13.79 0.16
N ASP A 19 -2.63 -12.69 0.30
CA ASP A 19 -2.31 -11.80 -0.80
C ASP A 19 -1.44 -12.53 -1.85
N ARG A 20 -0.40 -13.23 -1.41
CA ARG A 20 0.48 -14.01 -2.29
C ARG A 20 -0.28 -15.05 -3.11
N GLU A 21 -1.23 -15.76 -2.49
CA GLU A 21 -2.07 -16.73 -3.18
C GLU A 21 -3.03 -16.07 -4.18
N ALA A 22 -3.67 -14.98 -3.78
CA ALA A 22 -4.60 -14.26 -4.64
C ALA A 22 -3.89 -13.65 -5.85
N LEU A 23 -2.69 -13.07 -5.66
CA LEU A 23 -1.87 -12.55 -6.75
C LEU A 23 -1.49 -13.65 -7.75
N LYS A 24 -1.02 -14.81 -7.25
CA LYS A 24 -0.72 -15.96 -8.12
C LYS A 24 -1.93 -16.44 -8.90
N SER A 25 -3.12 -16.39 -8.31
CA SER A 25 -4.37 -16.77 -8.96
C SER A 25 -4.78 -15.75 -10.01
N LEU A 26 -4.66 -14.46 -9.71
CA LEU A 26 -4.94 -13.35 -10.63
C LEU A 26 -4.05 -13.43 -11.89
N MET A 27 -2.75 -13.68 -11.73
CA MET A 27 -1.80 -13.79 -12.85
C MET A 27 -2.11 -14.96 -13.80
N LYS A 28 -2.89 -15.96 -13.37
CA LYS A 28 -3.34 -17.08 -14.20
C LYS A 28 -4.64 -16.80 -14.97
N VAL A 29 -5.32 -15.70 -14.66
CA VAL A 29 -6.60 -15.38 -15.31
C VAL A 29 -6.35 -14.96 -16.75
N LYS A 30 -7.00 -15.65 -17.69
CA LYS A 30 -6.90 -15.33 -19.14
C LYS A 30 -7.37 -13.90 -19.40
N GLY A 31 -6.54 -13.12 -20.08
CA GLY A 31 -6.84 -11.72 -20.42
C GLY A 31 -6.29 -10.69 -19.44
N PHE A 32 -5.72 -11.12 -18.32
CA PHE A 32 -5.10 -10.19 -17.35
C PHE A 32 -3.97 -9.37 -17.98
N ASP A 33 -3.03 -10.02 -18.68
CA ASP A 33 -1.90 -9.34 -19.35
C ASP A 33 -2.38 -8.39 -20.44
N PHE A 34 -3.42 -8.77 -21.21
CA PHE A 34 -4.03 -7.93 -22.24
C PHE A 34 -4.65 -6.68 -21.62
N LEU A 35 -5.38 -6.83 -20.52
CA LEU A 35 -6.02 -5.73 -19.81
C LEU A 35 -4.99 -4.76 -19.26
N THR A 36 -3.95 -5.28 -18.65
CA THR A 36 -2.82 -4.51 -18.12
C THR A 36 -2.18 -3.65 -19.20
N LYS A 37 -1.88 -4.24 -20.34
CA LYS A 37 -1.31 -3.53 -21.49
C LYS A 37 -2.20 -2.41 -21.98
N LYS A 38 -3.50 -2.68 -22.13
CA LYS A 38 -4.51 -1.70 -22.57
C LYS A 38 -4.62 -0.51 -21.63
N VAL A 39 -4.64 -0.75 -20.32
CA VAL A 39 -4.70 0.32 -19.31
C VAL A 39 -3.49 1.25 -19.41
N LEU A 40 -2.29 0.68 -19.61
CA LEU A 40 -1.07 1.47 -19.81
C LEU A 40 -1.11 2.28 -21.13
N GLU A 41 -1.64 1.68 -22.21
CA GLU A 41 -1.79 2.33 -23.51
C GLU A 41 -2.78 3.51 -23.50
N TRP A 42 -3.85 3.43 -22.71
CA TRP A 42 -4.91 4.45 -22.70
C TRP A 42 -4.51 5.78 -22.05
N GLY A 43 -3.36 5.85 -21.41
CA GLY A 43 -2.85 7.10 -20.83
C GLY A 43 -3.72 7.65 -19.70
N LEU A 44 -4.58 6.83 -19.09
CA LEU A 44 -5.48 7.20 -17.99
C LEU A 44 -4.70 7.78 -16.78
N GLU A 45 -3.48 7.33 -16.58
CA GLU A 45 -2.57 7.88 -15.57
C GLU A 45 -2.34 9.39 -15.75
N ARG A 46 -2.29 9.87 -17.02
CA ARG A 46 -2.14 11.30 -17.30
C ARG A 46 -3.38 12.09 -16.87
N VAL A 47 -4.57 11.51 -17.05
CA VAL A 47 -5.84 12.14 -16.63
C VAL A 47 -5.92 12.24 -15.11
N VAL A 48 -5.59 11.15 -14.40
CA VAL A 48 -5.54 11.14 -12.94
C VAL A 48 -4.53 12.16 -12.43
N ARG A 49 -3.34 12.20 -13.02
CA ARG A 49 -2.31 13.17 -12.66
C ARG A 49 -2.75 14.63 -12.92
N LEU A 50 -3.42 14.87 -14.05
CA LEU A 50 -3.96 16.21 -14.35
C LEU A 50 -5.01 16.62 -13.31
N LYS A 51 -5.90 15.70 -12.91
CA LYS A 51 -6.87 15.91 -11.85
C LYS A 51 -6.17 16.29 -10.53
N LEU A 52 -5.17 15.50 -10.11
CA LEU A 52 -4.41 15.79 -8.88
C LEU A 52 -3.73 17.16 -8.93
N LEU A 53 -3.14 17.53 -10.07
CA LEU A 53 -2.48 18.83 -10.23
C LEU A 53 -3.47 20.00 -10.29
N SER A 54 -4.71 19.76 -10.70
CA SER A 54 -5.74 20.81 -10.82
C SER A 54 -6.53 21.05 -9.54
N SER A 55 -6.72 20.05 -8.71
CA SER A 55 -7.59 20.09 -7.53
C SER A 55 -6.95 19.66 -6.22
N GLY A 56 -5.80 19.00 -6.28
CA GLY A 56 -5.03 18.59 -5.11
C GLY A 56 -3.90 19.55 -4.77
N LEU A 57 -3.57 19.66 -3.51
CA LEU A 57 -2.40 20.38 -3.01
C LEU A 57 -1.20 19.44 -3.04
N LYS A 58 -0.21 19.69 -3.90
CA LYS A 58 1.03 18.89 -3.90
C LYS A 58 1.85 19.18 -2.65
N VAL A 59 2.15 18.16 -1.87
CA VAL A 59 2.98 18.27 -0.65
C VAL A 59 4.46 18.22 -1.04
N THR A 60 5.24 19.15 -0.52
CA THR A 60 6.68 19.26 -0.77
C THR A 60 7.38 19.77 0.48
N GLU A 61 8.70 19.76 0.49
CA GLU A 61 9.50 20.33 1.58
C GLU A 61 9.12 21.77 1.93
N ARG A 62 8.70 22.57 0.91
CA ARG A 62 8.29 23.97 1.09
C ARG A 62 6.79 24.12 1.33
N GLN A 63 6.00 23.10 1.05
CA GLN A 63 4.53 23.11 1.15
C GLN A 63 4.07 21.94 2.03
N CYS A 64 3.54 22.24 3.19
CA CYS A 64 3.20 21.29 4.26
C CYS A 64 4.42 20.49 4.77
N PRO A 65 5.51 21.16 5.23
CA PRO A 65 6.78 20.51 5.58
C PRO A 65 6.65 19.45 6.68
N SER A 66 5.73 19.59 7.61
CA SER A 66 5.49 18.58 8.66
C SER A 66 4.99 17.26 8.09
N ILE A 67 4.00 17.32 7.21
CA ILE A 67 3.45 16.12 6.51
C ILE A 67 4.49 15.52 5.57
N TYR A 68 5.20 16.38 4.82
CA TYR A 68 6.26 15.93 3.92
C TYR A 68 7.36 15.17 4.65
N ARG A 69 7.80 15.67 5.80
CA ARG A 69 8.84 15.03 6.61
C ARG A 69 8.43 13.61 7.04
N VAL A 70 7.22 13.44 7.58
CA VAL A 70 6.70 12.11 7.99
C VAL A 70 6.64 11.16 6.81
N PHE A 71 6.15 11.64 5.67
CA PHE A 71 6.05 10.84 4.45
C PHE A 71 7.41 10.39 3.93
N MET A 72 8.38 11.31 3.85
CA MET A 72 9.73 10.98 3.40
C MET A 72 10.44 10.04 4.37
N ASP A 73 10.22 10.21 5.66
CA ASP A 73 10.75 9.31 6.67
C ASP A 73 10.17 7.89 6.52
N CYS A 74 8.87 7.75 6.24
CA CYS A 74 8.28 6.45 5.89
C CYS A 74 8.92 5.83 4.64
N CYS A 75 9.21 6.63 3.61
CA CYS A 75 9.91 6.16 2.43
C CYS A 75 11.32 5.63 2.78
N GLU A 76 12.01 6.32 3.68
CA GLU A 76 13.33 5.90 4.16
C GLU A 76 13.26 4.65 5.02
N ILE A 77 12.29 4.55 5.93
CA ILE A 77 12.09 3.37 6.79
C ILE A 77 11.85 2.11 5.93
N LEU A 78 10.99 2.21 4.93
CA LEU A 78 10.61 1.11 4.05
C LEU A 78 11.55 0.89 2.86
N ASP A 79 12.64 1.63 2.77
CA ASP A 79 13.61 1.61 1.65
C ASP A 79 12.99 1.84 0.26
N VAL A 80 12.00 2.72 0.18
CA VAL A 80 11.38 3.14 -1.10
C VAL A 80 12.38 4.01 -1.85
N ARG A 81 12.92 3.49 -2.96
CA ARG A 81 14.00 4.14 -3.72
C ARG A 81 13.54 5.36 -4.48
N GLU A 82 12.35 5.30 -5.03
CA GLU A 82 11.73 6.37 -5.81
C GLU A 82 10.46 6.80 -5.07
N PRO A 83 10.55 7.79 -4.15
CA PRO A 83 9.39 8.27 -3.43
C PRO A 83 8.29 8.75 -4.38
N PRO A 84 7.04 8.33 -4.19
CA PRO A 84 5.92 8.83 -4.98
C PRO A 84 5.63 10.30 -4.68
N ASP A 85 4.93 10.97 -5.59
CA ASP A 85 4.38 12.30 -5.29
C ASP A 85 3.35 12.18 -4.16
N LEU A 86 3.28 13.21 -3.28
CA LEU A 86 2.28 13.28 -2.22
C LEU A 86 1.33 14.44 -2.47
N PHE A 87 0.02 14.20 -2.33
CA PHE A 87 -1.03 15.20 -2.48
C PHE A 87 -2.00 15.20 -1.30
N ILE A 88 -2.57 16.37 -1.02
CA ILE A 88 -3.72 16.52 -0.11
C ILE A 88 -4.91 16.94 -0.96
N GLU A 89 -6.03 16.21 -0.87
CA GLU A 89 -7.32 16.55 -1.48
C GLU A 89 -8.37 16.87 -0.42
N SER A 90 -9.35 17.68 -0.80
CA SER A 90 -10.53 17.91 0.06
C SER A 90 -11.38 16.63 0.12
N GLY A 91 -11.77 16.22 1.33
CA GLY A 91 -12.62 15.04 1.51
C GLY A 91 -12.74 14.57 2.96
N GLY A 92 -13.60 13.58 3.21
CA GLY A 92 -13.68 12.84 4.47
C GLY A 92 -12.38 12.08 4.75
N ALA A 93 -12.28 11.41 5.91
CA ALA A 93 -11.07 10.70 6.29
C ALA A 93 -10.76 9.54 5.32
N ASN A 94 -9.75 9.71 4.47
CA ASN A 94 -9.32 8.70 3.50
C ASN A 94 -7.86 8.93 3.08
N ALA A 95 -7.21 7.84 2.66
CA ALA A 95 -5.95 7.85 1.94
C ALA A 95 -6.02 6.85 0.79
N TYR A 96 -5.29 7.09 -0.29
CA TYR A 96 -5.20 6.16 -1.40
C TYR A 96 -3.95 6.40 -2.23
N THR A 97 -3.52 5.36 -2.90
CA THR A 97 -2.40 5.41 -3.85
C THR A 97 -2.91 5.33 -5.27
N THR A 98 -2.33 6.08 -6.19
CA THR A 98 -2.69 6.12 -7.61
C THR A 98 -1.47 6.26 -8.52
N GLY A 99 -1.63 5.97 -9.83
CA GLY A 99 -0.54 6.01 -10.81
C GLY A 99 0.33 4.74 -10.81
N TYR A 100 0.86 4.34 -11.95
CA TYR A 100 1.73 3.17 -12.09
C TYR A 100 3.18 3.56 -12.41
N THR A 101 3.39 4.34 -13.49
CA THR A 101 4.73 4.78 -13.91
C THR A 101 5.25 5.92 -13.03
N LYS A 102 4.35 6.75 -12.53
CA LYS A 102 4.62 7.85 -11.60
C LYS A 102 3.60 7.81 -10.47
N PRO A 103 3.83 6.95 -9.47
CA PRO A 103 2.90 6.81 -8.36
C PRO A 103 2.72 8.10 -7.58
N ALA A 104 1.52 8.26 -7.04
CA ALA A 104 1.18 9.33 -6.11
C ALA A 104 0.40 8.75 -4.93
N VAL A 105 0.74 9.18 -3.74
CA VAL A 105 -0.05 8.97 -2.53
C VAL A 105 -0.91 10.22 -2.32
N VAL A 106 -2.18 10.01 -2.01
CA VAL A 106 -3.14 11.06 -1.75
C VAL A 106 -3.72 10.85 -0.36
N VAL A 107 -3.70 11.90 0.45
CA VAL A 107 -4.42 11.93 1.72
C VAL A 107 -5.46 13.04 1.68
N THR A 108 -6.56 12.86 2.39
CA THR A 108 -7.62 13.86 2.41
C THR A 108 -7.50 14.78 3.61
N THR A 109 -8.08 15.99 3.49
CA THR A 109 -8.13 16.93 4.61
C THR A 109 -8.79 16.34 5.85
N GLY A 110 -9.82 15.51 5.68
CA GLY A 110 -10.46 14.81 6.79
C GLY A 110 -9.51 13.87 7.53
N LEU A 111 -8.65 13.15 6.81
CA LEU A 111 -7.66 12.28 7.41
C LEU A 111 -6.57 13.08 8.14
N VAL A 112 -6.01 14.10 7.49
CA VAL A 112 -4.98 14.95 8.09
C VAL A 112 -5.47 15.62 9.38
N ASN A 113 -6.75 16.00 9.44
CA ASN A 113 -7.35 16.62 10.62
C ASN A 113 -7.52 15.68 11.82
N ILE A 114 -7.55 14.39 11.61
CA ILE A 114 -7.83 13.42 12.68
C ILE A 114 -6.62 12.60 13.11
N MET A 115 -5.61 12.48 12.26
CA MET A 115 -4.44 11.64 12.55
C MET A 115 -3.35 12.44 13.25
N GLU A 116 -2.78 11.85 14.29
CA GLU A 116 -1.55 12.32 14.93
C GLU A 116 -0.33 11.84 14.13
N GLU A 117 0.85 12.38 14.45
CA GLU A 117 2.07 12.10 13.68
C GLU A 117 2.39 10.59 13.63
N ASP A 118 2.32 9.87 14.76
CA ASP A 118 2.60 8.42 14.80
C ASP A 118 1.60 7.59 13.99
N GLU A 119 0.35 8.03 13.94
CA GLU A 119 -0.70 7.41 13.12
C GLU A 119 -0.48 7.68 11.63
N LEU A 120 0.03 8.87 11.27
CA LEU A 120 0.41 9.17 9.90
C LEU A 120 1.54 8.25 9.41
N TYR A 121 2.47 7.84 10.26
CA TYR A 121 3.46 6.82 9.88
C TYR A 121 2.79 5.49 9.49
N PHE A 122 1.75 5.08 10.22
CA PHE A 122 1.01 3.88 9.85
C PHE A 122 0.29 4.05 8.50
N ILE A 123 -0.40 5.17 8.30
CA ILE A 123 -1.15 5.46 7.06
C ILE A 123 -0.20 5.56 5.87
N PHE A 124 0.87 6.37 5.97
CA PHE A 124 1.83 6.48 4.88
C PHE A 124 2.57 5.17 4.60
N GLY A 125 2.92 4.43 5.65
CA GLY A 125 3.50 3.10 5.49
C GLY A 125 2.56 2.13 4.78
N HIS A 126 1.26 2.17 5.07
CA HIS A 126 0.23 1.41 4.38
C HIS A 126 0.15 1.78 2.90
N GLU A 127 0.06 3.08 2.58
CA GLU A 127 0.01 3.53 1.19
C GLU A 127 1.30 3.21 0.41
N LEU A 128 2.46 3.34 1.05
CA LEU A 128 3.75 2.93 0.48
C LEU A 128 3.84 1.41 0.33
N GLY A 129 3.17 0.63 1.18
CA GLY A 129 3.00 -0.81 1.02
C GLY A 129 2.33 -1.13 -0.33
N HIS A 130 1.30 -0.40 -0.72
CA HIS A 130 0.70 -0.52 -2.03
C HIS A 130 1.65 -0.11 -3.17
N VAL A 131 2.51 0.89 -2.96
CA VAL A 131 3.55 1.27 -3.94
C VAL A 131 4.56 0.16 -4.13
N LEU A 132 5.02 -0.46 -3.05
CA LEU A 132 6.00 -1.56 -3.10
C LEU A 132 5.38 -2.85 -3.67
N TYR A 133 4.08 -3.03 -3.48
CA TYR A 133 3.37 -4.27 -3.74
C TYR A 133 2.50 -4.26 -5.01
N MET A 134 2.99 -3.85 -6.16
CA MET A 134 2.27 -3.99 -7.43
C MET A 134 0.96 -3.21 -7.50
N MET A 135 1.05 -1.91 -7.47
CA MET A 135 -0.05 -0.98 -7.70
C MET A 135 -0.89 -1.27 -8.95
N MET A 136 -0.31 -1.93 -9.95
CA MET A 136 -0.94 -2.21 -11.23
C MET A 136 -2.27 -2.97 -11.12
N ALA A 137 -2.34 -4.01 -10.27
CA ALA A 137 -3.56 -4.80 -10.17
C ALA A 137 -4.68 -4.03 -9.44
N ARG A 138 -4.36 -3.21 -8.44
CA ARG A 138 -5.36 -2.37 -7.75
C ARG A 138 -5.91 -1.27 -8.67
N HIS A 139 -5.04 -0.62 -9.43
CA HIS A 139 -5.47 0.41 -10.38
C HIS A 139 -6.32 -0.14 -11.51
N ILE A 140 -6.04 -1.35 -11.96
CA ILE A 140 -6.88 -1.99 -12.96
C ILE A 140 -8.31 -2.16 -12.43
N GLY A 141 -8.48 -2.57 -11.16
CA GLY A 141 -9.79 -2.65 -10.51
C GLY A 141 -10.51 -1.29 -10.45
N GLN A 142 -9.84 -0.25 -9.97
CA GLN A 142 -10.40 1.11 -9.89
C GLN A 142 -10.70 1.70 -11.26
N ILE A 143 -9.84 1.47 -12.24
CA ILE A 143 -10.04 1.93 -13.61
C ILE A 143 -11.21 1.19 -14.26
N MET A 144 -11.37 -0.10 -14.02
CA MET A 144 -12.50 -0.88 -14.51
C MET A 144 -13.82 -0.44 -13.89
N GLU A 145 -13.85 -0.10 -12.61
CA GLU A 145 -15.01 0.49 -11.95
C GLU A 145 -15.38 1.84 -12.59
N TRP A 146 -14.39 2.69 -12.84
CA TRP A 146 -14.58 3.99 -13.47
C TRP A 146 -15.03 3.88 -14.94
N ILE A 147 -14.42 2.98 -15.73
CA ILE A 147 -14.85 2.66 -17.09
C ILE A 147 -16.28 2.08 -17.09
N GLY A 148 -16.60 1.21 -16.13
CA GLY A 148 -17.94 0.65 -15.96
C GLY A 148 -18.98 1.73 -15.71
N GLN A 149 -18.65 2.74 -14.92
CA GLN A 149 -19.50 3.92 -14.68
C GLN A 149 -19.63 4.82 -15.92
N MET A 150 -18.56 5.01 -16.70
CA MET A 150 -18.57 5.86 -17.89
C MET A 150 -19.24 5.22 -19.11
N THR A 151 -19.12 3.91 -19.30
CA THR A 151 -19.51 3.23 -20.55
C THR A 151 -20.92 2.62 -20.53
N LEU A 152 -21.72 2.88 -19.46
CA LEU A 152 -23.13 2.45 -19.36
C LEU A 152 -23.39 1.02 -19.91
N GLY A 153 -22.51 0.07 -19.58
CA GLY A 153 -22.74 -1.34 -19.91
C GLY A 153 -21.78 -1.99 -20.91
N ALA A 154 -20.93 -1.26 -21.61
CA ALA A 154 -19.93 -1.87 -22.50
C ALA A 154 -18.80 -2.59 -21.73
N GLY A 155 -18.56 -2.23 -20.47
CA GLY A 155 -17.64 -2.92 -19.54
C GLY A 155 -18.08 -4.34 -19.15
N LYS A 156 -19.30 -4.73 -19.45
CA LYS A 156 -19.83 -6.10 -19.20
C LYS A 156 -19.12 -7.20 -20.00
N LEU A 157 -18.34 -6.84 -21.01
CA LEU A 157 -17.64 -7.80 -21.89
C LEU A 157 -16.21 -8.14 -21.44
N VAL A 158 -15.61 -7.36 -20.55
CA VAL A 158 -14.35 -7.76 -19.92
C VAL A 158 -14.73 -8.63 -18.73
N GLY A 159 -14.55 -9.93 -18.91
CA GLY A 159 -15.16 -10.99 -18.13
C GLY A 159 -15.21 -10.68 -16.62
N LYS A 160 -16.41 -10.76 -16.04
CA LYS A 160 -16.68 -10.70 -14.60
C LYS A 160 -15.67 -11.49 -13.75
N GLY A 161 -15.03 -12.51 -14.32
CA GLY A 161 -14.01 -13.30 -13.65
C GLY A 161 -12.70 -12.54 -13.35
N VAL A 162 -12.25 -11.67 -14.26
CA VAL A 162 -11.05 -10.84 -14.04
C VAL A 162 -11.35 -9.77 -12.99
N GLU A 163 -12.52 -9.13 -13.08
CA GLU A 163 -12.97 -8.12 -12.12
C GLU A 163 -13.05 -8.70 -10.69
N LEU A 164 -13.72 -9.85 -10.53
CA LEU A 164 -13.83 -10.51 -9.24
C LEU A 164 -12.47 -10.94 -8.67
N ALA A 165 -11.58 -11.46 -9.52
CA ALA A 165 -10.23 -11.85 -9.10
C ALA A 165 -9.38 -10.63 -8.68
N LEU A 166 -9.53 -9.49 -9.37
CA LEU A 166 -8.87 -8.23 -9.02
C LEU A 166 -9.39 -7.68 -7.70
N LEU A 167 -10.71 -7.66 -7.50
CA LEU A 167 -11.31 -7.22 -6.25
C LEU A 167 -10.91 -8.12 -5.07
N GLU A 168 -10.86 -9.43 -5.29
CA GLU A 168 -10.44 -10.37 -4.27
C GLU A 168 -8.96 -10.17 -3.90
N TRP A 169 -8.10 -10.03 -4.90
CA TRP A 169 -6.69 -9.74 -4.66
C TRP A 169 -6.51 -8.38 -3.97
N SER A 170 -7.18 -7.32 -4.42
CA SER A 170 -7.12 -5.98 -3.81
C SER A 170 -7.44 -6.03 -2.31
N ARG A 171 -8.50 -6.74 -1.92
CA ARG A 171 -8.85 -6.91 -0.51
C ARG A 171 -7.76 -7.63 0.30
N LYS A 172 -7.09 -8.63 -0.29
CA LYS A 172 -6.03 -9.38 0.41
C LYS A 172 -4.72 -8.59 0.47
N ALA A 173 -4.45 -7.75 -0.52
CA ALA A 173 -3.31 -6.84 -0.54
C ALA A 173 -3.34 -5.81 0.60
N GLU A 174 -4.54 -5.45 1.10
CA GLU A 174 -4.68 -4.57 2.27
C GLU A 174 -3.98 -5.11 3.51
N PHE A 175 -3.99 -6.44 3.73
CA PHE A 175 -3.27 -7.04 4.85
C PHE A 175 -1.75 -6.91 4.73
N SER A 176 -1.22 -6.96 3.51
CA SER A 176 0.21 -6.69 3.26
C SER A 176 0.55 -5.21 3.45
N ALA A 177 -0.33 -4.33 3.00
CA ALA A 177 -0.19 -2.88 3.20
C ALA A 177 -0.24 -2.51 4.69
N ASP A 178 -1.13 -3.13 5.49
CA ASP A 178 -1.18 -2.93 6.94
C ASP A 178 0.12 -3.36 7.64
N ARG A 179 0.77 -4.43 7.16
CA ARG A 179 2.08 -4.85 7.66
C ARG A 179 3.18 -3.84 7.33
N ALA A 180 3.17 -3.24 6.14
CA ALA A 180 4.07 -2.14 5.81
C ALA A 180 3.81 -0.91 6.70
N GLY A 181 2.54 -0.60 6.97
CA GLY A 181 2.13 0.42 7.93
C GLY A 181 2.70 0.17 9.33
N LEU A 182 2.62 -1.06 9.83
CA LEU A 182 3.21 -1.45 11.12
C LEU A 182 4.74 -1.33 11.14
N ILE A 183 5.43 -1.68 10.05
CA ILE A 183 6.88 -1.51 9.95
C ILE A 183 7.24 -0.02 9.98
N ALA A 184 6.48 0.83 9.28
CA ALA A 184 6.74 2.27 9.25
C ALA A 184 6.45 2.93 10.62
N ALA A 185 5.33 2.61 11.23
CA ALA A 185 4.94 3.15 12.53
C ALA A 185 5.79 2.61 13.69
N GLN A 186 6.22 1.34 13.62
CA GLN A 186 6.92 0.62 14.71
C GLN A 186 6.16 0.69 16.04
N SER A 187 4.86 0.87 15.97
CA SER A 187 3.94 1.00 17.09
C SER A 187 2.61 0.35 16.77
N GLU A 188 2.29 -0.72 17.52
CA GLU A 188 0.97 -1.34 17.46
C GLU A 188 -0.11 -0.36 17.93
N GLU A 189 0.21 0.44 18.93
CA GLU A 189 -0.72 1.41 19.49
C GLU A 189 -1.13 2.47 18.46
N ALA A 190 -0.17 3.01 17.69
CA ALA A 190 -0.43 3.96 16.62
C ALA A 190 -1.31 3.33 15.52
N ALA A 191 -1.04 2.07 15.15
CA ALA A 191 -1.83 1.34 14.17
C ALA A 191 -3.28 1.14 14.66
N LEU A 192 -3.48 0.69 15.91
CA LEU A 192 -4.80 0.52 16.50
C LEU A 192 -5.57 1.85 16.58
N SER A 193 -4.89 2.92 16.98
CA SER A 193 -5.48 4.26 17.03
C SER A 193 -5.89 4.74 15.63
N ALA A 194 -5.05 4.54 14.62
CA ALA A 194 -5.38 4.86 13.24
C ALA A 194 -6.61 4.09 12.74
N PHE A 195 -6.69 2.79 12.98
CA PHE A 195 -7.85 1.98 12.63
C PHE A 195 -9.13 2.46 13.34
N MET A 196 -9.03 2.75 14.64
CA MET A 196 -10.16 3.29 15.41
C MET A 196 -10.69 4.58 14.81
N LYS A 197 -9.80 5.52 14.48
CA LYS A 197 -10.17 6.82 13.89
C LYS A 197 -10.73 6.68 12.47
N LEU A 198 -10.28 5.68 11.71
CA LEU A 198 -10.86 5.34 10.41
C LEU A 198 -12.26 4.69 10.54
N MET A 199 -12.47 3.86 11.60
CA MET A 199 -13.78 3.28 11.88
C MET A 199 -14.80 4.33 12.29
N VAL A 200 -14.40 5.22 13.19
CA VAL A 200 -15.25 6.24 13.78
C VAL A 200 -14.51 7.57 13.78
N PRO A 201 -14.62 8.35 12.70
CA PRO A 201 -13.96 9.67 12.61
C PRO A 201 -14.69 10.73 13.45
N ALA A 202 -15.00 10.40 14.70
CA ALA A 202 -15.74 11.22 15.65
C ALA A 202 -14.89 11.50 16.90
N ARG A 203 -14.16 12.62 16.87
CA ARG A 203 -13.19 13.01 17.93
C ARG A 203 -13.76 12.92 19.34
N ARG A 204 -15.06 13.21 19.51
CA ARG A 204 -15.73 13.23 20.81
C ARG A 204 -15.69 11.90 21.55
N VAL A 205 -15.68 10.77 20.83
CA VAL A 205 -15.76 9.43 21.44
C VAL A 205 -14.42 8.72 21.57
N TRP A 206 -13.34 9.27 21.01
CA TRP A 206 -12.05 8.56 20.97
C TRP A 206 -11.47 8.23 22.34
N ASN A 207 -11.65 9.12 23.33
CA ASN A 207 -11.19 8.89 24.70
C ASN A 207 -12.04 7.85 25.45
N GLU A 208 -13.16 7.44 24.90
CA GLU A 208 -14.09 6.46 25.48
C GLU A 208 -13.94 5.08 24.82
N VAL A 209 -13.14 4.96 23.76
CA VAL A 209 -12.93 3.69 23.03
C VAL A 209 -11.91 2.82 23.75
N ASP A 210 -12.32 1.61 24.10
CA ASP A 210 -11.46 0.56 24.59
C ASP A 210 -10.92 -0.27 23.42
N LYS A 211 -9.59 -0.29 23.27
CA LYS A 211 -8.92 -1.02 22.19
C LYS A 211 -9.12 -2.53 22.31
N GLY A 212 -9.26 -3.08 23.52
CA GLY A 212 -9.56 -4.48 23.75
C GLY A 212 -10.97 -4.85 23.26
N GLU A 213 -11.95 -3.92 23.38
CA GLU A 213 -13.29 -4.15 22.84
C GLU A 213 -13.30 -4.22 21.31
N ILE A 214 -12.45 -3.44 20.63
CA ILE A 214 -12.31 -3.55 19.17
C ILE A 214 -11.81 -4.95 18.77
N LEU A 215 -10.86 -5.52 19.51
CA LEU A 215 -10.39 -6.89 19.27
C LEU A 215 -11.47 -7.93 19.56
N ARG A 216 -12.21 -7.78 20.65
CA ARG A 216 -13.36 -8.65 20.97
C ARG A 216 -14.45 -8.57 19.88
N GLN A 217 -14.73 -7.37 19.38
CA GLN A 217 -15.65 -7.18 18.26
C GLN A 217 -15.16 -7.89 17.00
N ALA A 218 -13.87 -7.88 16.71
CA ALA A 218 -13.28 -8.60 15.58
C ALA A 218 -13.45 -10.12 15.70
N GLU A 219 -13.25 -10.68 16.90
CA GLU A 219 -13.48 -12.10 17.19
C GLU A 219 -14.95 -12.48 17.06
N GLU A 220 -15.84 -11.63 17.59
CA GLU A 220 -17.28 -11.82 17.49
C GLU A 220 -17.73 -11.80 16.02
N PHE A 221 -17.28 -10.82 15.25
CA PHE A 221 -17.55 -10.74 13.82
C PHE A 221 -17.12 -12.01 13.08
N ASP A 222 -15.92 -12.53 13.36
CA ASP A 222 -15.45 -13.75 12.70
C ASP A 222 -16.29 -14.98 13.10
N ARG A 223 -16.63 -15.10 14.37
CA ARG A 223 -17.50 -16.18 14.87
C ARG A 223 -18.90 -16.13 14.24
N VAL A 224 -19.57 -14.97 14.29
CA VAL A 224 -20.92 -14.79 13.73
C VAL A 224 -20.92 -14.97 12.22
N SER A 225 -19.95 -14.38 11.51
CA SER A 225 -19.88 -14.45 10.05
C SER A 225 -19.60 -15.85 9.49
N ARG A 226 -19.21 -16.81 10.35
CA ARG A 226 -18.96 -18.21 10.00
C ARG A 226 -19.98 -19.19 10.61
N SER A 227 -20.94 -18.71 11.39
CA SER A 227 -21.85 -19.54 12.19
C SER A 227 -22.69 -20.49 11.35
N ASP A 228 -23.24 -20.02 10.23
CA ASP A 228 -24.12 -20.78 9.37
C ASP A 228 -23.95 -20.40 7.89
N LEU A 229 -24.67 -21.11 7.00
CA LEU A 229 -24.60 -20.91 5.57
C LEU A 229 -25.05 -19.50 5.16
N LEU A 230 -26.11 -18.99 5.79
CA LEU A 230 -26.66 -17.67 5.46
C LEU A 230 -25.66 -16.57 5.78
N MET A 231 -25.04 -16.63 6.96
CA MET A 231 -23.99 -15.65 7.36
C MET A 231 -22.77 -15.73 6.48
N ARG A 232 -22.37 -16.93 6.05
CA ARG A 232 -21.27 -17.11 5.07
C ARG A 232 -21.61 -16.49 3.72
N LEU A 233 -22.82 -16.71 3.21
CA LEU A 233 -23.29 -16.12 1.96
C LEU A 233 -23.40 -14.59 2.06
N TYR A 234 -23.92 -14.08 3.18
CA TYR A 234 -23.99 -12.65 3.46
C TYR A 234 -22.60 -12.00 3.48
N ARG A 235 -21.63 -12.63 4.18
CA ARG A 235 -20.22 -12.18 4.20
C ARG A 235 -19.63 -12.12 2.80
N VAL A 236 -19.87 -13.14 1.96
CA VAL A 236 -19.41 -13.15 0.57
C VAL A 236 -20.10 -12.07 -0.23
N TYR A 237 -21.44 -11.98 -0.15
CA TYR A 237 -22.23 -11.00 -0.92
C TYR A 237 -21.84 -9.56 -0.62
N TYR A 238 -21.77 -9.18 0.65
CA TYR A 238 -21.32 -7.85 1.05
C TYR A 238 -19.82 -7.62 0.74
N GLY A 239 -18.99 -8.65 0.86
CA GLY A 239 -17.59 -8.58 0.52
C GLY A 239 -17.34 -8.34 -0.98
N LEU A 240 -18.22 -8.80 -1.86
CA LEU A 240 -18.07 -8.63 -3.31
C LEU A 240 -18.13 -7.16 -3.77
N GLY A 241 -18.87 -6.31 -3.05
CA GLY A 241 -18.99 -4.87 -3.35
C GLY A 241 -17.94 -3.99 -2.68
N MET A 242 -17.08 -4.53 -1.82
CA MET A 242 -16.11 -3.76 -1.04
C MET A 242 -14.75 -3.78 -1.71
N THR A 243 -14.12 -2.62 -1.78
CA THR A 243 -12.73 -2.47 -2.25
C THR A 243 -11.71 -2.80 -1.15
N HIS A 244 -12.13 -2.70 0.13
CA HIS A 244 -11.31 -2.99 1.30
C HIS A 244 -11.96 -4.10 2.14
N PRO A 245 -11.17 -4.93 2.86
CA PRO A 245 -11.72 -5.86 3.84
C PRO A 245 -12.40 -5.11 4.98
N TRP A 246 -13.23 -5.84 5.74
CA TRP A 246 -13.80 -5.32 6.98
C TRP A 246 -12.68 -4.82 7.91
N ILE A 247 -12.78 -3.59 8.36
CA ILE A 247 -11.72 -2.95 9.17
C ILE A 247 -11.42 -3.77 10.44
N VAL A 248 -12.40 -4.40 11.05
CA VAL A 248 -12.22 -5.30 12.20
C VAL A 248 -11.31 -6.50 11.89
N LEU A 249 -11.38 -7.03 10.66
CA LEU A 249 -10.47 -8.10 10.24
C LEU A 249 -9.05 -7.59 10.02
N ARG A 250 -8.91 -6.39 9.47
CA ARG A 250 -7.60 -5.72 9.31
C ARG A 250 -6.94 -5.50 10.68
N VAL A 251 -7.69 -4.99 11.66
CA VAL A 251 -7.21 -4.81 13.03
C VAL A 251 -6.68 -6.14 13.58
N ARG A 252 -7.48 -7.21 13.52
CA ARG A 252 -7.08 -8.52 14.03
C ARG A 252 -5.80 -9.04 13.37
N GLU A 253 -5.73 -9.01 12.04
CA GLU A 253 -4.57 -9.49 11.29
C GLU A 253 -3.31 -8.65 11.56
N ALA A 254 -3.45 -7.32 11.67
CA ALA A 254 -2.36 -6.41 11.98
C ALA A 254 -1.80 -6.67 13.39
N VAL A 255 -2.68 -6.77 14.39
CA VAL A 255 -2.28 -7.07 15.78
C VAL A 255 -1.65 -8.45 15.88
N SER A 256 -2.28 -9.48 15.30
CA SER A 256 -1.70 -10.83 15.29
C SER A 256 -0.30 -10.85 14.68
N TRP A 257 -0.09 -10.10 13.60
CA TRP A 257 1.23 -10.04 12.96
C TRP A 257 2.25 -9.24 13.78
N ALA A 258 1.84 -8.19 14.49
CA ALA A 258 2.73 -7.41 15.36
C ALA A 258 3.38 -8.28 16.47
N TYR A 259 2.69 -9.33 16.92
CA TYR A 259 3.26 -10.29 17.88
C TYR A 259 4.02 -11.45 17.22
N SER A 260 4.01 -11.56 15.90
CA SER A 260 4.63 -12.68 15.17
C SER A 260 6.16 -12.66 15.24
N PRO A 261 6.81 -13.84 15.13
CA PRO A 261 8.25 -13.93 15.00
C PRO A 261 8.78 -13.20 13.77
N GLN A 262 8.00 -13.16 12.68
CA GLN A 262 8.36 -12.49 11.43
C GLN A 262 8.51 -10.98 11.63
N TYR A 263 7.54 -10.32 12.26
CA TYR A 263 7.62 -8.88 12.56
C TYR A 263 8.78 -8.55 13.49
N LYS A 264 8.95 -9.34 14.57
CA LYS A 264 10.06 -9.19 15.51
C LYS A 264 11.42 -9.35 14.83
N SER A 265 11.54 -10.31 13.90
CA SER A 265 12.76 -10.52 13.10
C SER A 265 13.06 -9.32 12.20
N ILE A 266 12.04 -8.71 11.57
CA ILE A 266 12.22 -7.49 10.79
C ILE A 266 12.70 -6.35 11.70
N LEU A 267 12.02 -6.11 12.82
CA LEU A 267 12.39 -5.03 13.74
C LEU A 267 13.79 -5.19 14.35
N SER A 268 14.24 -6.43 14.60
CA SER A 268 15.55 -6.70 15.22
C SER A 268 16.73 -6.31 14.33
N ARG A 269 16.57 -6.30 13.01
CA ARG A 269 17.62 -5.92 12.03
C ARG A 269 17.58 -4.45 11.63
N GLY A 270 16.65 -3.68 12.20
CA GLY A 270 16.57 -2.25 11.94
C GLY A 270 17.79 -1.52 12.48
N VAL A 271 18.27 -0.56 11.71
CA VAL A 271 19.47 0.25 11.97
C VAL A 271 19.08 1.71 12.22
N SER A 272 20.05 2.53 12.65
CA SER A 272 19.88 3.98 12.74
C SER A 272 19.73 4.63 11.36
N ARG A 273 19.24 5.86 11.32
CA ARG A 273 19.13 6.63 10.08
C ARG A 273 20.48 6.76 9.37
N GLU A 274 21.52 7.12 10.11
CA GLU A 274 22.88 7.31 9.57
C GLU A 274 23.45 6.02 8.94
N GLU A 275 23.23 4.88 9.59
CA GLU A 275 23.64 3.58 9.05
C GLU A 275 22.85 3.21 7.78
N ALA A 276 21.55 3.55 7.76
CA ALA A 276 20.71 3.31 6.59
C ALA A 276 21.12 4.17 5.40
N GLU A 277 21.46 5.44 5.62
CA GLU A 277 21.98 6.34 4.60
C GLU A 277 23.29 5.80 4.01
N LYS A 278 24.26 5.42 4.84
CA LYS A 278 25.51 4.79 4.41
C LYS A 278 25.28 3.50 3.60
N ALA A 279 24.31 2.68 4.03
CA ALA A 279 23.94 1.46 3.32
C ALA A 279 23.31 1.73 1.95
N ARG A 280 22.55 2.83 1.81
CA ARG A 280 21.97 3.28 0.53
C ARG A 280 23.02 3.82 -0.40
N GLU A 281 23.91 4.68 0.09
CA GLU A 281 25.05 5.20 -0.67
C GLU A 281 25.92 4.06 -1.21
N LYS A 282 26.28 3.09 -0.36
CA LYS A 282 27.03 1.91 -0.77
C LYS A 282 26.31 1.09 -1.85
N ARG A 283 24.98 1.00 -1.80
CA ARG A 283 24.19 0.31 -2.83
C ARG A 283 24.06 1.14 -4.11
N ALA A 284 23.97 2.47 -4.01
CA ALA A 284 23.98 3.37 -5.15
C ALA A 284 25.33 3.35 -5.89
N MET A 285 26.43 3.12 -5.16
CA MET A 285 27.76 2.83 -5.68
C MET A 285 27.92 1.39 -6.19
N GLY A 286 26.84 0.65 -6.40
CA GLY A 286 26.84 -0.75 -6.85
C GLY A 286 27.83 -1.03 -7.98
N PRO A 287 28.02 -2.29 -8.41
CA PRO A 287 29.03 -2.60 -9.41
C PRO A 287 28.85 -1.71 -10.63
N ALA A 288 29.91 -1.00 -10.99
CA ALA A 288 29.92 -0.12 -12.14
C ALA A 288 30.28 -0.91 -13.40
N CYS A 289 29.71 -0.51 -14.51
CA CYS A 289 30.10 -1.06 -15.82
C CYS A 289 31.58 -0.85 -16.06
N PRO A 290 32.37 -1.90 -16.32
CA PRO A 290 33.82 -1.77 -16.56
C PRO A 290 34.15 -0.94 -17.78
N TRP A 291 33.19 -0.67 -18.65
CA TRP A 291 33.37 0.06 -19.90
C TRP A 291 33.03 1.54 -19.85
N CYS A 292 31.95 1.89 -19.09
CA CYS A 292 31.46 3.27 -19.08
C CYS A 292 31.26 3.84 -17.67
N GLY A 293 31.57 3.07 -16.62
CA GLY A 293 31.43 3.51 -15.23
C GLY A 293 29.99 3.63 -14.72
N SER A 294 28.98 3.41 -15.58
CA SER A 294 27.58 3.53 -15.17
C SER A 294 27.15 2.38 -14.25
N PRO A 295 26.26 2.61 -13.27
CA PRO A 295 25.80 1.57 -12.36
C PRO A 295 25.12 0.42 -13.09
N ILE A 296 25.47 -0.80 -12.75
CA ILE A 296 24.87 -2.04 -13.28
C ILE A 296 24.19 -2.81 -12.17
N ARG A 297 23.17 -3.60 -12.53
CA ARG A 297 22.47 -4.47 -11.58
C ARG A 297 23.12 -5.86 -11.54
N PRO A 298 23.16 -6.52 -10.38
CA PRO A 298 23.55 -7.93 -10.31
C PRO A 298 22.67 -8.76 -11.25
N GLY A 299 23.30 -9.52 -12.14
CA GLY A 299 22.60 -10.35 -13.13
C GLY A 299 22.34 -9.69 -14.50
N ASP A 300 22.65 -8.41 -14.69
CA ASP A 300 22.60 -7.78 -16.01
C ASP A 300 23.66 -8.44 -16.92
N ARG A 301 23.24 -8.94 -18.08
CA ARG A 301 24.15 -9.48 -19.11
C ARG A 301 24.77 -8.40 -19.98
N PHE A 302 24.13 -7.25 -20.08
CA PHE A 302 24.56 -6.11 -20.88
C PHE A 302 24.35 -4.82 -20.08
N CYS A 303 25.28 -3.88 -20.22
CA CYS A 303 25.12 -2.56 -19.63
C CYS A 303 23.97 -1.81 -20.31
N ARG A 304 23.02 -1.32 -19.52
CA ARG A 304 21.84 -0.58 -20.02
C ARG A 304 22.19 0.78 -20.63
N PHE A 305 23.37 1.32 -20.30
CA PHE A 305 23.82 2.63 -20.77
C PHE A 305 24.69 2.55 -22.02
N CYS A 306 25.67 1.64 -22.06
CA CYS A 306 26.60 1.53 -23.20
C CYS A 306 26.35 0.30 -24.09
N GLY A 307 25.41 -0.57 -23.73
CA GLY A 307 25.05 -1.78 -24.49
C GLY A 307 26.09 -2.89 -24.48
N ARG A 308 27.26 -2.69 -23.86
CA ARG A 308 28.36 -3.69 -23.88
C ARG A 308 28.05 -4.86 -22.93
N PRO A 309 28.50 -6.09 -23.28
CA PRO A 309 28.32 -7.24 -22.44
C PRO A 309 29.05 -7.08 -21.10
N LEU A 310 28.37 -7.46 -20.04
CA LEU A 310 28.88 -7.53 -18.68
C LEU A 310 29.27 -8.99 -18.44
N THR A 311 30.45 -9.38 -18.86
CA THR A 311 30.97 -10.71 -18.53
C THR A 311 31.37 -10.76 -17.07
N SER A 312 30.82 -11.73 -16.36
CA SER A 312 31.26 -12.15 -15.03
C SER A 312 32.69 -12.56 -15.03
#